data_ca0dbf7c7986284540d30efd42546d5d
#
_entry.id   ca0dbf7c7986284540d30efd42546d5d
#
_cell.length_a   1.000
_cell.length_b   1.000
_cell.length_c   1.000
_cell.angle_alpha   90.00
_cell.angle_beta   90.00
_cell.angle_gamma   90.00
#
_symmetry.space_group_name_H-M   'P 1'
#
loop_
_entity.id
_entity.type
_entity.pdbx_description
1 polymer ?
#
loop_
_entity_poly.entity_id
_entity_poly.type
_entity_poly.pdbx_seq_one_letter_code
_entity_poly.pdbx_strand_id
1 'polypeptide(L)'
;AVVLSGVRPRYFGIMDPVKWKGYIIPQTIRENMQVIRWDEVGDPQTAAEALVFAHARNNLVQDNEFHNVMETLGDGNAIYLSCGGTGNVIRRNLIYKSTNVANEIRFDDDQEESFVEENIIFGGGIKLKHTNYILNNVIIGGGLSIRPETVVGARVEHNIVYSTGNKIAFYSTNSEKKLARLLDLARPDYNLFYSPDETSGRDDFAKIQAAGHEEHGQFANPLFVDLEKGDIRLRSSSPAL
;
A
#
# COMPACT_ATOMS: atom_id res chain seq x y z
N ALA A 1 2.58 13.26 8.33
CA ALA A 1 2.48 12.50 7.07
C ALA A 1 3.70 12.71 6.18
N VAL A 2 4.01 11.72 5.38
CA VAL A 2 5.03 11.79 4.34
C VAL A 2 4.38 11.56 2.99
N VAL A 3 4.69 12.41 2.01
CA VAL A 3 4.22 12.26 0.64
C VAL A 3 5.43 12.16 -0.29
N LEU A 4 5.54 11.04 -1.00
CA LEU A 4 6.49 10.83 -2.08
C LEU A 4 5.71 10.87 -3.39
N SER A 5 5.85 11.95 -4.13
CA SER A 5 5.12 12.16 -5.38
C SER A 5 6.02 12.72 -6.47
N GLY A 6 5.87 12.18 -7.66
CA GLY A 6 6.56 12.64 -8.85
C GLY A 6 5.64 13.30 -9.88
N VAL A 7 6.17 13.53 -11.05
CA VAL A 7 5.40 14.08 -12.19
C VAL A 7 4.57 12.96 -12.80
N ARG A 8 3.25 13.12 -12.78
CA ARG A 8 2.33 12.09 -13.31
C ARG A 8 2.38 12.05 -14.84
N PRO A 9 2.37 10.86 -15.46
CA PRO A 9 2.35 10.70 -16.92
C PRO A 9 1.28 11.53 -17.64
N ARG A 10 0.11 11.68 -17.02
CA ARG A 10 -0.98 12.50 -17.55
C ARG A 10 -0.63 13.97 -17.78
N TYR A 11 0.38 14.50 -17.09
CA TYR A 11 0.83 15.88 -17.26
C TYR A 11 1.57 16.07 -18.58
N PHE A 12 2.05 14.99 -19.17
CA PHE A 12 2.61 15.00 -20.52
C PHE A 12 1.54 14.81 -21.63
N GLY A 13 0.25 14.75 -21.26
CA GLY A 13 -0.83 14.52 -22.20
C GLY A 13 -0.95 13.08 -22.71
N ILE A 14 -0.22 12.14 -22.11
CA ILE A 14 -0.09 10.76 -22.59
C ILE A 14 -1.38 9.95 -22.32
N MET A 15 -2.08 10.22 -21.20
CA MET A 15 -3.18 9.35 -20.76
C MET A 15 -4.54 9.72 -21.33
N ASP A 16 -4.86 10.95 -21.55
CA ASP A 16 -6.11 11.44 -22.18
C ASP A 16 -6.02 12.96 -22.34
N PRO A 17 -5.57 13.46 -23.47
CA PRO A 17 -5.40 14.88 -23.67
C PRO A 17 -6.71 15.67 -23.67
N VAL A 18 -7.84 15.02 -23.92
CA VAL A 18 -9.17 15.67 -23.92
C VAL A 18 -9.67 15.86 -22.48
N LYS A 19 -9.57 14.81 -21.66
CA LYS A 19 -10.02 14.82 -20.26
C LYS A 19 -9.23 15.79 -19.39
N TRP A 20 -7.93 15.93 -19.67
CA TRP A 20 -7.02 16.75 -18.87
C TRP A 20 -6.74 18.14 -19.46
N LYS A 21 -7.46 18.48 -20.53
CA LYS A 21 -7.38 19.81 -21.13
C LYS A 21 -7.82 20.86 -20.10
N GLY A 22 -6.91 21.79 -19.80
CA GLY A 22 -7.14 22.86 -18.81
C GLY A 22 -6.55 22.60 -17.42
N TYR A 23 -6.03 21.40 -17.17
CA TYR A 23 -5.16 21.15 -16.00
C TYR A 23 -3.72 21.59 -16.29
N ILE A 24 -2.79 21.33 -15.36
CA ILE A 24 -1.39 21.71 -15.55
C ILE A 24 -0.92 21.20 -16.90
N ILE A 25 -0.67 22.10 -17.82
CA ILE A 25 -0.23 21.76 -19.17
C ILE A 25 1.26 21.47 -19.18
N PRO A 26 1.77 20.70 -20.13
CA PRO A 26 3.20 20.41 -20.27
C PRO A 26 4.10 21.65 -20.19
N GLN A 27 3.65 22.77 -20.72
CA GLN A 27 4.39 24.02 -20.63
C GLN A 27 4.59 24.52 -19.19
N THR A 28 3.57 24.43 -18.33
CA THR A 28 3.70 24.83 -16.92
C THR A 28 4.75 23.96 -16.20
N ILE A 29 4.79 22.68 -16.52
CA ILE A 29 5.80 21.76 -15.98
C ILE A 29 7.18 22.16 -16.50
N ARG A 30 7.33 22.43 -17.79
CA ARG A 30 8.56 22.86 -18.41
C ARG A 30 9.16 24.10 -17.73
N GLU A 31 8.30 25.08 -17.46
CA GLU A 31 8.70 26.36 -16.86
C GLU A 31 9.12 26.22 -15.39
N ASN A 32 8.61 25.19 -14.69
CA ASN A 32 8.84 24.98 -13.26
C ASN A 32 9.80 23.83 -12.93
N MET A 33 10.27 23.07 -13.90
CA MET A 33 11.28 22.03 -13.68
C MET A 33 12.66 22.64 -13.52
N GLN A 34 13.14 22.70 -12.29
CA GLN A 34 14.46 23.25 -11.98
C GLN A 34 15.58 22.20 -11.94
N VAL A 35 15.20 20.91 -11.79
CA VAL A 35 16.17 19.81 -11.56
C VAL A 35 16.48 19.03 -12.83
N ILE A 36 15.48 18.88 -13.72
CA ILE A 36 15.65 18.25 -15.03
C ILE A 36 15.26 19.26 -16.09
N ARG A 37 16.14 19.51 -17.02
CA ARG A 37 15.82 20.41 -18.12
C ARG A 37 14.83 19.77 -19.08
N TRP A 38 13.89 20.55 -19.58
CA TRP A 38 12.87 20.02 -20.48
C TRP A 38 13.46 19.45 -21.79
N ASP A 39 14.51 20.06 -22.29
CA ASP A 39 15.24 19.56 -23.45
C ASP A 39 15.90 18.19 -23.22
N GLU A 40 16.12 17.80 -21.96
CA GLU A 40 16.58 16.46 -21.57
C GLU A 40 15.43 15.45 -21.48
N VAL A 41 14.20 15.90 -21.23
CA VAL A 41 13.01 15.05 -21.10
C VAL A 41 12.53 14.54 -22.46
N GLY A 42 12.74 15.31 -23.51
CA GLY A 42 12.18 15.01 -24.83
C GLY A 42 10.65 15.16 -24.85
N ASP A 43 9.97 14.29 -25.57
CA ASP A 43 8.51 14.26 -25.70
C ASP A 43 8.00 12.83 -25.45
N PRO A 44 7.89 12.40 -24.17
CA PRO A 44 7.48 11.04 -23.85
C PRO A 44 6.06 10.77 -24.36
N GLN A 45 5.88 9.69 -25.11
CA GLN A 45 4.63 9.28 -25.72
C GLN A 45 3.92 8.20 -24.92
N THR A 46 4.60 7.56 -23.99
CA THR A 46 4.05 6.50 -23.14
C THR A 46 4.27 6.78 -21.65
N ALA A 47 3.42 6.17 -20.81
CA ALA A 47 3.58 6.27 -19.36
C ALA A 47 4.96 5.75 -18.91
N ALA A 48 5.46 4.68 -19.51
CA ALA A 48 6.77 4.11 -19.20
C ALA A 48 7.92 5.09 -19.50
N GLU A 49 7.85 5.79 -20.62
CA GLU A 49 8.82 6.82 -20.96
C GLU A 49 8.77 8.01 -19.99
N ALA A 50 7.56 8.41 -19.55
CA ALA A 50 7.39 9.48 -18.59
C ALA A 50 7.86 9.10 -17.17
N LEU A 51 7.71 7.84 -16.76
CA LEU A 51 8.15 7.35 -15.44
C LEU A 51 9.65 7.46 -15.23
N VAL A 52 10.46 7.46 -16.29
CA VAL A 52 11.92 7.70 -16.20
C VAL A 52 12.22 9.03 -15.53
N PHE A 53 11.33 10.01 -15.66
CA PHE A 53 11.45 11.34 -15.05
C PHE A 53 10.79 11.45 -13.68
N ALA A 54 10.21 10.38 -13.16
CA ALA A 54 9.72 10.32 -11.79
C ALA A 54 10.93 10.34 -10.83
N HIS A 55 11.16 11.46 -10.18
CA HIS A 55 12.40 11.73 -9.45
C HIS A 55 12.30 11.53 -7.92
N ALA A 56 11.11 11.26 -7.38
CA ALA A 56 10.95 10.84 -5.99
C ALA A 56 11.21 9.33 -5.84
N ARG A 57 12.40 8.88 -6.24
CA ARG A 57 12.84 7.48 -6.26
C ARG A 57 14.00 7.25 -5.31
N ASN A 58 14.20 5.99 -4.93
CA ASN A 58 15.28 5.56 -4.02
C ASN A 58 15.26 6.29 -2.67
N ASN A 59 14.07 6.70 -2.21
CA ASN A 59 13.91 7.31 -0.89
C ASN A 59 13.79 6.24 0.17
N LEU A 60 14.27 6.55 1.35
CA LEU A 60 14.16 5.73 2.54
C LEU A 60 13.39 6.48 3.62
N VAL A 61 12.24 5.91 4.01
CA VAL A 61 11.43 6.36 5.14
C VAL A 61 11.49 5.27 6.20
N GLN A 62 12.35 5.44 7.21
CA GLN A 62 12.57 4.40 8.19
C GLN A 62 12.68 4.91 9.62
N ASP A 63 12.36 4.02 10.56
CA ASP A 63 12.54 4.23 12.00
C ASP A 63 11.82 5.49 12.51
N ASN A 64 10.65 5.83 11.90
CA ASN A 64 9.84 6.97 12.30
C ASN A 64 8.62 6.53 13.10
N GLU A 65 8.09 7.46 13.87
CA GLU A 65 6.82 7.35 14.56
C GLU A 65 5.82 8.35 13.95
N PHE A 66 4.71 7.83 13.40
CA PHE A 66 3.62 8.62 12.83
C PHE A 66 2.38 8.47 13.70
N HIS A 67 1.89 9.57 14.23
CA HIS A 67 0.64 9.58 14.99
C HIS A 67 -0.12 10.88 14.78
N ASN A 68 -1.43 10.84 15.08
CA ASN A 68 -2.31 11.99 14.97
C ASN A 68 -2.25 12.64 13.58
N VAL A 69 -2.20 11.80 12.55
CA VAL A 69 -2.18 12.26 11.15
C VAL A 69 -3.60 12.30 10.58
N MET A 70 -3.83 13.14 9.58
CA MET A 70 -5.12 13.30 8.88
C MET A 70 -6.28 13.73 9.79
N GLU A 71 -6.01 14.49 10.85
CA GLU A 71 -7.04 14.94 11.79
C GLU A 71 -8.03 15.94 11.18
N THR A 72 -7.58 16.71 10.20
CA THR A 72 -8.39 17.80 9.61
C THR A 72 -8.73 17.56 8.14
N LEU A 73 -7.83 16.99 7.37
CA LEU A 73 -8.00 16.81 5.93
C LEU A 73 -8.28 15.34 5.59
N GLY A 74 -9.14 15.12 4.59
CA GLY A 74 -9.36 13.82 3.97
C GLY A 74 -8.42 13.56 2.78
N ASP A 75 -8.59 12.41 2.16
CA ASP A 75 -7.85 11.93 0.96
C ASP A 75 -6.32 11.98 1.13
N GLY A 76 -5.85 11.60 2.29
CA GLY A 76 -4.42 11.42 2.59
C GLY A 76 -4.19 10.18 3.44
N ASN A 77 -2.95 9.96 3.82
CA ASN A 77 -2.50 8.80 4.59
C ASN A 77 -1.31 9.22 5.46
N ALA A 78 -0.88 8.38 6.39
CA ALA A 78 0.35 8.63 7.13
C ALA A 78 1.55 8.67 6.17
N ILE A 79 1.59 7.70 5.23
CA ILE A 79 2.59 7.65 4.17
C ILE A 79 1.87 7.43 2.82
N TYR A 80 2.11 8.31 1.88
CA TYR A 80 1.47 8.31 0.57
C TYR A 80 2.50 8.37 -0.55
N LEU A 81 2.47 7.38 -1.44
CA LEU A 81 3.35 7.30 -2.60
C LEU A 81 2.51 7.37 -3.88
N SER A 82 2.87 8.27 -4.78
CA SER A 82 2.18 8.43 -6.06
C SER A 82 3.14 8.95 -7.12
N CYS A 83 3.29 8.22 -8.21
CA CYS A 83 4.19 8.59 -9.32
C CYS A 83 5.61 8.98 -8.86
N GLY A 84 6.07 8.41 -7.77
CA GLY A 84 7.36 8.77 -7.16
C GLY A 84 8.56 8.13 -7.84
N GLY A 85 8.34 7.20 -8.75
CA GLY A 85 9.38 6.35 -9.30
C GLY A 85 9.67 5.14 -8.42
N THR A 86 10.70 4.40 -8.78
CA THR A 86 11.01 3.08 -8.22
C THR A 86 11.97 3.14 -7.03
N GLY A 87 12.12 2.02 -6.32
CA GLY A 87 13.16 1.84 -5.30
C GLY A 87 12.90 2.58 -3.98
N ASN A 88 11.69 3.10 -3.75
CA ASN A 88 11.36 3.69 -2.45
C ASN A 88 11.16 2.59 -1.41
N VAL A 89 11.72 2.77 -0.23
CA VAL A 89 11.65 1.82 0.89
C VAL A 89 11.02 2.50 2.11
N ILE A 90 9.92 1.94 2.57
CA ILE A 90 9.21 2.37 3.78
C ILE A 90 9.33 1.23 4.79
N ARG A 91 10.16 1.39 5.82
CA ARG A 91 10.41 0.30 6.75
C ARG A 91 10.58 0.71 8.20
N ARG A 92 10.25 -0.21 9.09
CA ARG A 92 10.41 -0.06 10.55
C ARG A 92 9.80 1.22 11.10
N ASN A 93 8.66 1.63 10.52
CA ASN A 93 7.92 2.75 11.05
C ASN A 93 6.80 2.25 11.98
N LEU A 94 6.51 3.03 13.01
CA LEU A 94 5.35 2.84 13.87
C LEU A 94 4.27 3.86 13.49
N ILE A 95 3.07 3.39 13.17
CA ILE A 95 1.95 4.24 12.74
C ILE A 95 0.72 3.94 13.60
N TYR A 96 0.12 4.97 14.20
CA TYR A 96 -1.05 4.81 15.06
C TYR A 96 -1.85 6.12 15.23
N LYS A 97 -3.09 6.00 15.71
CA LYS A 97 -4.00 7.15 15.97
C LYS A 97 -4.17 8.09 14.77
N SER A 98 -4.21 7.55 13.59
CA SER A 98 -4.63 8.33 12.43
C SER A 98 -6.15 8.43 12.38
N THR A 99 -6.65 9.54 11.87
CA THR A 99 -8.08 9.78 11.71
C THR A 99 -8.44 9.93 10.23
N ASN A 100 -9.69 9.64 9.89
CA ASN A 100 -10.22 9.80 8.52
C ASN A 100 -9.46 9.03 7.43
N VAL A 101 -8.76 7.95 7.79
CA VAL A 101 -8.04 7.10 6.84
C VAL A 101 -8.47 5.64 6.97
N ALA A 102 -8.68 4.98 5.83
CA ALA A 102 -8.92 3.54 5.79
C ALA A 102 -7.60 2.75 5.66
N ASN A 103 -6.56 3.41 5.21
CA ASN A 103 -5.22 2.83 5.04
C ASN A 103 -4.19 3.83 5.54
N GLU A 104 -3.21 3.36 6.28
CA GLU A 104 -2.12 4.20 6.80
C GLU A 104 -1.04 4.43 5.75
N ILE A 105 -0.74 3.40 4.96
CA ILE A 105 0.22 3.48 3.85
C ILE A 105 -0.53 3.23 2.55
N ARG A 106 -0.30 4.09 1.57
CA ARG A 106 -1.01 4.02 0.30
C ARG A 106 -0.05 4.17 -0.86
N PHE A 107 -0.03 3.15 -1.71
CA PHE A 107 0.41 3.30 -3.09
C PHE A 107 -0.74 3.83 -3.93
N ASP A 108 -0.46 4.81 -4.78
CA ASP A 108 -1.45 5.39 -5.69
C ASP A 108 -0.83 5.61 -7.07
N ASP A 109 -1.59 6.21 -7.94
CA ASP A 109 -1.32 6.43 -9.36
C ASP A 109 0.12 6.18 -9.84
N ASP A 110 0.31 5.21 -10.73
CA ASP A 110 1.57 4.88 -11.40
C ASP A 110 2.79 4.70 -10.45
N GLN A 111 2.56 4.33 -9.19
CA GLN A 111 3.63 4.04 -8.24
C GLN A 111 4.03 2.57 -8.36
N GLU A 112 5.28 2.30 -8.69
CA GLU A 112 5.80 0.95 -8.91
C GLU A 112 7.10 0.68 -8.15
N GLU A 113 7.43 -0.60 -8.00
CA GLU A 113 8.69 -1.13 -7.48
C GLU A 113 9.17 -0.44 -6.19
N SER A 114 8.24 -0.28 -5.25
CA SER A 114 8.53 0.23 -3.92
C SER A 114 8.16 -0.77 -2.85
N PHE A 115 8.83 -0.70 -1.71
CA PHE A 115 8.77 -1.67 -0.64
C PHE A 115 8.16 -1.04 0.61
N VAL A 116 7.18 -1.73 1.19
CA VAL A 116 6.65 -1.48 2.54
C VAL A 116 6.97 -2.71 3.37
N GLU A 117 7.92 -2.60 4.28
CA GLU A 117 8.45 -3.74 5.02
C GLU A 117 8.71 -3.45 6.49
N GLU A 118 8.49 -4.44 7.34
CA GLU A 118 8.80 -4.37 8.78
C GLU A 118 8.11 -3.19 9.51
N ASN A 119 6.99 -2.68 9.01
CA ASN A 119 6.26 -1.62 9.70
C ASN A 119 5.26 -2.20 10.69
N ILE A 120 4.96 -1.42 11.73
CA ILE A 120 3.93 -1.69 12.71
C ILE A 120 2.83 -0.65 12.54
N ILE A 121 1.62 -1.11 12.25
CA ILE A 121 0.49 -0.25 11.89
C ILE A 121 -0.70 -0.57 12.78
N PHE A 122 -1.23 0.44 13.46
CA PHE A 122 -2.46 0.35 14.24
C PHE A 122 -3.57 1.22 13.66
N GLY A 123 -4.74 0.63 13.50
CA GLY A 123 -5.98 1.32 13.14
C GLY A 123 -6.34 1.26 11.65
N GLY A 124 -5.40 1.39 10.77
CA GLY A 124 -5.59 1.30 9.32
C GLY A 124 -4.86 0.14 8.68
N GLY A 125 -4.90 0.08 7.36
CA GLY A 125 -4.24 -0.96 6.58
C GLY A 125 -3.21 -0.41 5.59
N ILE A 126 -2.87 -1.25 4.61
CA ILE A 126 -2.01 -0.86 3.49
C ILE A 126 -2.82 -0.99 2.20
N LYS A 127 -2.72 0.01 1.32
CA LYS A 127 -3.36 0.00 0.01
C LYS A 127 -2.33 -0.26 -1.08
N LEU A 128 -2.48 -1.39 -1.75
CA LEU A 128 -1.68 -1.78 -2.89
C LEU A 128 -2.30 -1.31 -4.20
N LYS A 129 -1.51 -0.67 -5.03
CA LYS A 129 -1.72 -0.46 -6.45
C LYS A 129 -0.43 -0.80 -7.18
N HIS A 130 -0.54 -1.23 -8.45
CA HIS A 130 0.59 -1.58 -9.29
C HIS A 130 1.55 -2.61 -8.68
N THR A 131 2.69 -2.80 -9.30
CA THR A 131 3.72 -3.76 -8.88
C THR A 131 4.53 -3.18 -7.72
N ASN A 132 4.08 -3.40 -6.50
CA ASN A 132 4.77 -3.01 -5.27
C ASN A 132 4.84 -4.18 -4.30
N TYR A 133 5.61 -4.04 -3.23
CA TYR A 133 5.97 -5.11 -2.32
C TYR A 133 5.55 -4.76 -0.89
N ILE A 134 4.75 -5.63 -0.27
CA ILE A 134 4.27 -5.49 1.13
C ILE A 134 4.75 -6.71 1.89
N LEU A 135 5.80 -6.56 2.68
CA LEU A 135 6.56 -7.66 3.25
C LEU A 135 6.78 -7.49 4.76
N ASN A 136 6.59 -8.55 5.54
CA ASN A 136 6.95 -8.57 6.97
C ASN A 136 6.33 -7.45 7.83
N ASN A 137 5.14 -6.96 7.50
CA ASN A 137 4.49 -5.92 8.30
C ASN A 137 3.57 -6.53 9.36
N VAL A 138 3.36 -5.80 10.45
CA VAL A 138 2.34 -6.09 11.45
C VAL A 138 1.22 -5.04 11.33
N ILE A 139 0.03 -5.49 10.93
CA ILE A 139 -1.15 -4.66 10.69
C ILE A 139 -2.23 -5.04 11.70
N ILE A 140 -2.59 -4.10 12.57
CA ILE A 140 -3.55 -4.31 13.66
C ILE A 140 -4.72 -3.34 13.48
N GLY A 141 -5.92 -3.88 13.40
CA GLY A 141 -7.16 -3.12 13.23
C GLY A 141 -7.56 -2.85 11.78
N GLY A 142 -6.66 -3.09 10.83
CA GLY A 142 -6.89 -2.92 9.41
C GLY A 142 -6.69 -4.20 8.60
N GLY A 143 -6.61 -4.04 7.29
CA GLY A 143 -6.36 -5.12 6.33
C GLY A 143 -5.59 -4.63 5.11
N LEU A 144 -5.56 -5.45 4.09
CA LEU A 144 -4.86 -5.19 2.84
C LEU A 144 -5.87 -4.80 1.75
N SER A 145 -5.76 -3.60 1.22
CA SER A 145 -6.65 -3.13 0.15
C SER A 145 -5.92 -3.20 -1.19
N ILE A 146 -6.43 -4.01 -2.13
CA ILE A 146 -5.87 -4.16 -3.46
C ILE A 146 -6.76 -3.44 -4.46
N ARG A 147 -6.18 -2.60 -5.30
CA ARG A 147 -6.91 -1.83 -6.31
C ARG A 147 -6.77 -2.44 -7.70
N PRO A 148 -7.76 -2.23 -8.59
CA PRO A 148 -7.84 -2.88 -9.89
C PRO A 148 -6.94 -2.22 -10.94
N GLU A 149 -5.70 -1.99 -10.60
CA GLU A 149 -4.65 -1.61 -11.53
C GLU A 149 -3.73 -2.81 -11.80
N THR A 150 -2.65 -2.58 -12.50
CA THR A 150 -1.70 -3.64 -12.86
C THR A 150 -0.90 -4.07 -11.63
N VAL A 151 -1.37 -5.10 -10.92
CA VAL A 151 -0.68 -5.66 -9.73
C VAL A 151 0.09 -6.95 -10.03
N VAL A 152 0.33 -7.23 -11.30
CA VAL A 152 1.09 -8.41 -11.75
C VAL A 152 2.52 -8.32 -11.23
N GLY A 153 2.98 -9.37 -10.54
CA GLY A 153 4.32 -9.41 -9.96
C GLY A 153 4.46 -8.64 -8.63
N ALA A 154 3.38 -8.07 -8.11
CA ALA A 154 3.38 -7.57 -6.73
C ALA A 154 3.63 -8.75 -5.76
N ARG A 155 4.18 -8.43 -4.59
CA ARG A 155 4.38 -9.43 -3.53
C ARG A 155 3.74 -8.93 -2.25
N VAL A 156 2.95 -9.79 -1.63
CA VAL A 156 2.26 -9.54 -0.36
C VAL A 156 2.50 -10.77 0.51
N GLU A 157 3.56 -10.76 1.28
CA GLU A 157 4.08 -11.96 1.92
C GLU A 157 4.57 -11.68 3.35
N HIS A 158 4.47 -12.70 4.21
CA HIS A 158 4.99 -12.69 5.58
C HIS A 158 4.43 -11.55 6.45
N ASN A 159 3.22 -11.07 6.17
CA ASN A 159 2.60 -10.06 7.01
C ASN A 159 1.74 -10.72 8.10
N ILE A 160 1.64 -10.06 9.25
CA ILE A 160 0.64 -10.37 10.28
C ILE A 160 -0.51 -9.38 10.12
N VAL A 161 -1.71 -9.88 9.85
CA VAL A 161 -2.93 -9.08 9.72
C VAL A 161 -3.90 -9.46 10.83
N TYR A 162 -3.95 -8.63 11.86
CA TYR A 162 -4.84 -8.77 13.01
C TYR A 162 -6.03 -7.82 12.85
N SER A 163 -7.15 -8.31 12.34
CA SER A 163 -8.34 -7.49 12.08
C SER A 163 -9.25 -7.41 13.29
N THR A 164 -9.62 -6.21 13.72
CA THR A 164 -10.52 -5.97 14.86
C THR A 164 -11.86 -5.34 14.47
N GLY A 165 -12.11 -5.17 13.18
CA GLY A 165 -13.32 -4.51 12.67
C GLY A 165 -14.60 -5.32 12.85
N ASN A 166 -15.74 -4.66 12.80
CA ASN A 166 -17.06 -5.31 12.82
C ASN A 166 -17.35 -6.12 11.55
N LYS A 167 -16.64 -5.88 10.48
CA LYS A 167 -16.67 -6.63 9.24
C LYS A 167 -15.26 -7.07 8.92
N ILE A 168 -15.00 -8.36 9.07
CA ILE A 168 -13.71 -8.92 8.75
C ILE A 168 -13.53 -8.96 7.25
N ALA A 169 -12.45 -8.37 6.78
CA ALA A 169 -12.00 -8.43 5.39
C ALA A 169 -10.48 -8.30 5.38
N PHE A 170 -9.78 -9.42 5.33
CA PHE A 170 -8.32 -9.43 5.27
C PHE A 170 -7.80 -8.79 3.99
N TYR A 171 -8.48 -9.11 2.88
CA TYR A 171 -8.31 -8.44 1.61
C TYR A 171 -9.56 -7.68 1.21
N SER A 172 -9.39 -6.49 0.67
CA SER A 172 -10.49 -5.67 0.21
C SER A 172 -10.20 -4.97 -1.12
N THR A 173 -11.25 -4.62 -1.83
CA THR A 173 -11.18 -3.78 -3.02
C THR A 173 -12.47 -2.97 -3.15
N ASN A 174 -12.55 -2.09 -4.13
CA ASN A 174 -13.76 -1.30 -4.42
C ASN A 174 -14.90 -2.13 -5.07
N SER A 175 -14.69 -3.41 -5.34
CA SER A 175 -15.70 -4.32 -5.91
C SER A 175 -15.35 -5.76 -5.60
N GLU A 176 -16.18 -6.45 -4.83
CA GLU A 176 -15.99 -7.85 -4.45
C GLU A 176 -15.80 -8.76 -5.68
N LYS A 177 -16.54 -8.49 -6.77
CA LYS A 177 -16.40 -9.26 -8.02
C LYS A 177 -15.01 -9.17 -8.66
N LYS A 178 -14.21 -8.17 -8.29
CA LYS A 178 -12.85 -7.97 -8.80
C LYS A 178 -11.79 -8.54 -7.88
N LEU A 179 -12.13 -8.83 -6.62
CA LEU A 179 -11.14 -9.23 -5.61
C LEU A 179 -10.42 -10.52 -6.02
N ALA A 180 -11.15 -11.57 -6.41
CA ALA A 180 -10.56 -12.83 -6.84
C ALA A 180 -9.52 -12.62 -7.94
N ARG A 181 -9.89 -11.89 -9.00
CA ARG A 181 -8.95 -11.58 -10.10
C ARG A 181 -7.72 -10.79 -9.65
N LEU A 182 -7.88 -9.88 -8.68
CA LEU A 182 -6.75 -9.10 -8.17
C LEU A 182 -5.81 -9.96 -7.33
N LEU A 183 -6.35 -10.88 -6.56
CA LEU A 183 -5.57 -11.87 -5.83
C LEU A 183 -4.84 -12.82 -6.80
N ASP A 184 -5.49 -13.27 -7.90
CA ASP A 184 -4.84 -14.05 -8.96
C ASP A 184 -3.61 -13.33 -9.55
N LEU A 185 -3.65 -12.01 -9.66
CA LEU A 185 -2.57 -11.21 -10.21
C LEU A 185 -1.46 -10.92 -9.19
N ALA A 186 -1.83 -10.62 -7.96
CA ALA A 186 -0.90 -10.29 -6.86
C ALA A 186 -0.29 -11.53 -6.20
N ARG A 187 -1.01 -12.68 -6.25
CA ARG A 187 -0.60 -13.97 -5.66
C ARG A 187 -0.04 -13.85 -4.25
N PRO A 188 -0.81 -13.29 -3.30
CA PRO A 188 -0.36 -13.20 -1.91
C PRO A 188 -0.20 -14.58 -1.29
N ASP A 189 0.81 -14.74 -0.44
CA ASP A 189 1.07 -15.99 0.26
C ASP A 189 1.89 -15.78 1.55
N TYR A 190 1.97 -16.81 2.39
CA TYR A 190 2.75 -16.82 3.65
C TYR A 190 2.32 -15.77 4.67
N ASN A 191 1.10 -15.24 4.60
CA ASN A 191 0.62 -14.28 5.59
C ASN A 191 -0.07 -14.97 6.76
N LEU A 192 0.01 -14.36 7.94
CA LEU A 192 -0.70 -14.80 9.13
C LEU A 192 -1.89 -13.88 9.39
N PHE A 193 -3.08 -14.44 9.37
CA PHE A 193 -4.34 -13.74 9.61
C PHE A 193 -4.95 -14.13 10.93
N TYR A 194 -5.55 -13.17 11.62
CA TYR A 194 -6.34 -13.43 12.81
C TYR A 194 -7.41 -12.36 13.04
N SER A 195 -8.48 -12.76 13.68
CA SER A 195 -9.50 -11.87 14.23
C SER A 195 -10.00 -12.43 15.57
N PRO A 196 -10.29 -11.57 16.57
CA PRO A 196 -10.99 -11.97 17.78
C PRO A 196 -12.39 -12.56 17.53
N ASP A 197 -13.09 -12.12 16.48
CA ASP A 197 -14.22 -12.83 15.90
C ASP A 197 -13.70 -13.99 15.03
N GLU A 198 -13.33 -15.08 15.70
CA GLU A 198 -12.73 -16.21 15.02
C GLU A 198 -13.66 -16.85 13.98
N THR A 199 -14.97 -16.80 14.18
CA THR A 199 -15.92 -17.39 13.21
C THR A 199 -15.88 -16.63 11.91
N SER A 200 -16.11 -15.32 11.94
CA SER A 200 -16.07 -14.49 10.74
C SER A 200 -14.68 -14.44 10.12
N GLY A 201 -13.62 -14.45 10.94
CA GLY A 201 -12.23 -14.48 10.45
C GLY A 201 -11.89 -15.77 9.70
N ARG A 202 -12.26 -16.93 10.25
CA ARG A 202 -12.06 -18.22 9.58
C ARG A 202 -12.84 -18.33 8.29
N ASP A 203 -14.08 -17.83 8.28
CA ASP A 203 -14.93 -17.82 7.09
C ASP A 203 -14.32 -16.94 5.98
N ASP A 204 -13.76 -15.77 6.32
CA ASP A 204 -13.10 -14.90 5.34
C ASP A 204 -11.81 -15.54 4.80
N PHE A 205 -10.98 -16.08 5.68
CA PHE A 205 -9.76 -16.79 5.30
C PHE A 205 -10.04 -18.03 4.45
N ALA A 206 -11.04 -18.84 4.82
CA ALA A 206 -11.44 -20.00 4.05
C ALA A 206 -11.90 -19.67 2.62
N LYS A 207 -12.56 -18.52 2.42
CA LYS A 207 -12.92 -18.03 1.07
C LYS A 207 -11.69 -17.68 0.26
N ILE A 208 -10.67 -17.07 0.89
CA ILE A 208 -9.42 -16.73 0.24
C ILE A 208 -8.69 -17.99 -0.21
N GLN A 209 -8.58 -19.00 0.66
CA GLN A 209 -7.97 -20.29 0.32
C GLN A 209 -8.75 -21.08 -0.73
N ALA A 210 -10.08 -21.09 -0.62
CA ALA A 210 -10.94 -21.74 -1.63
C ALA A 210 -10.82 -21.10 -3.02
N ALA A 211 -10.40 -19.84 -3.10
CA ALA A 211 -10.07 -19.15 -4.35
C ALA A 211 -8.64 -19.43 -4.83
N GLY A 212 -7.86 -20.26 -4.15
CA GLY A 212 -6.51 -20.65 -4.54
C GLY A 212 -5.40 -19.68 -4.11
N HIS A 213 -5.65 -18.86 -3.10
CA HIS A 213 -4.68 -17.91 -2.55
C HIS A 213 -4.29 -18.26 -1.13
N GLU A 214 -3.17 -17.72 -0.64
CA GLU A 214 -2.66 -18.02 0.71
C GLU A 214 -2.48 -19.54 0.94
N GLU A 215 -1.87 -20.21 -0.01
CA GLU A 215 -1.63 -21.67 0.06
C GLU A 215 -0.81 -22.02 1.30
N HIS A 216 0.18 -21.20 1.65
CA HIS A 216 1.01 -21.32 2.84
C HIS A 216 0.62 -20.33 3.94
N GLY A 217 -0.42 -19.53 3.71
CA GLY A 217 -0.96 -18.60 4.71
C GLY A 217 -1.65 -19.34 5.85
N GLN A 218 -1.76 -18.69 6.99
CA GLN A 218 -2.33 -19.30 8.19
C GLN A 218 -3.38 -18.40 8.81
N PHE A 219 -4.45 -19.00 9.37
CA PHE A 219 -5.36 -18.34 10.29
C PHE A 219 -5.07 -18.82 11.71
N ALA A 220 -4.31 -18.03 12.46
CA ALA A 220 -3.96 -18.34 13.85
C ALA A 220 -3.68 -17.06 14.65
N ASN A 221 -3.91 -17.14 15.98
CA ASN A 221 -3.59 -16.03 16.87
C ASN A 221 -2.06 -15.79 16.88
N PRO A 222 -1.60 -14.56 16.58
CA PRO A 222 -0.18 -14.22 16.61
C PRO A 222 0.46 -14.35 17.99
N LEU A 223 -0.34 -14.45 19.06
CA LEU A 223 0.12 -14.56 20.44
C LEU A 223 1.01 -13.39 20.87
N PHE A 224 0.55 -12.17 20.62
CA PHE A 224 1.17 -10.97 21.19
C PHE A 224 1.22 -11.05 22.73
N VAL A 225 2.25 -10.48 23.33
CA VAL A 225 2.45 -10.53 24.80
C VAL A 225 1.31 -9.80 25.52
N ASP A 226 1.01 -8.57 25.13
CA ASP A 226 -0.10 -7.76 25.70
C ASP A 226 -0.54 -6.68 24.69
N LEU A 227 -1.40 -7.06 23.75
CA LEU A 227 -1.86 -6.16 22.70
C LEU A 227 -2.63 -4.94 23.25
N GLU A 228 -3.35 -5.09 24.37
CA GLU A 228 -4.11 -3.99 24.98
C GLU A 228 -3.19 -2.88 25.51
N LYS A 229 -1.99 -3.23 25.94
CA LYS A 229 -0.94 -2.27 26.31
C LYS A 229 -0.01 -1.89 25.17
N GLY A 230 -0.28 -2.36 23.95
CA GLY A 230 0.58 -2.11 22.79
C GLY A 230 1.85 -2.95 22.75
N ASP A 231 1.97 -3.98 23.58
CA ASP A 231 3.11 -4.91 23.55
C ASP A 231 2.86 -6.01 22.52
N ILE A 232 3.35 -5.77 21.31
CA ILE A 232 3.21 -6.66 20.16
C ILE A 232 4.36 -7.64 20.01
N ARG A 233 5.25 -7.76 21.00
CA ARG A 233 6.26 -8.82 20.99
C ARG A 233 5.55 -10.17 20.91
N LEU A 234 6.10 -11.08 20.12
CA LEU A 234 5.54 -12.42 19.98
C LEU A 234 5.99 -13.31 21.13
N ARG A 235 5.08 -14.14 21.64
CA ARG A 235 5.45 -15.22 22.56
C ARG A 235 6.23 -16.29 21.81
N SER A 236 7.06 -17.04 22.50
CA SER A 236 7.91 -18.08 21.90
C SER A 236 7.14 -19.21 21.20
N SER A 237 5.85 -19.35 21.49
CA SER A 237 4.94 -20.29 20.82
C SER A 237 4.14 -19.66 19.68
N SER A 238 4.48 -18.45 19.27
CA SER A 238 3.76 -17.78 18.18
C SER A 238 3.91 -18.53 16.86
N PRO A 239 2.82 -18.71 16.10
CA PRO A 239 2.89 -19.27 14.75
C PRO A 239 3.58 -18.32 13.73
N ALA A 240 3.90 -17.11 14.13
CA ALA A 240 4.58 -16.13 13.28
C ALA A 240 6.12 -16.13 13.42
N LEU A 241 6.68 -17.10 14.18
CA LEU A 241 8.13 -17.27 14.40
C LEU A 241 8.72 -18.34 13.50
#